data_536081c9699a8ae30a878e2f8554be57
#
_entry.id   536081c9699a8ae30a878e2f8554be57
#
_cell.length_a   1.000
_cell.length_b   1.000
_cell.length_c   1.000
_cell.angle_alpha   90.00
_cell.angle_beta   90.00
_cell.angle_gamma   90.00
#
_symmetry.space_group_name_H-M   'P 1'
#
loop_
_entity.id
_entity.type
_entity.pdbx_description
1 polymer ?
#
loop_
_entity_poly.entity_id
_entity_poly.type
_entity_poly.pdbx_seq_one_letter_code
_entity_poly.pdbx_strand_id
1 'polypeptide(L)'
;MSDPWQSLGTLRAHLWARLARGAAKADDPFRFTTLATLGAEGPEARIVGLRRAGAGQVEVHSDLRTAKVTALRRDPRAALLFWDPDTQEQLRLSVRLTVFPADPSRWAAIPPEARLNYGTDPAPGTPIDDPDRLTRTPEAARHGTLTGPVLRMDAVSLAHDPHRRAVFEGPDLRGAWVAP
;
A
#
# COMPACT_ATOMS: atom_id res chain seq x y z
N MET A 1 12.96 -20.20 15.05
CA MET A 1 12.41 -18.84 15.31
C MET A 1 11.19 -18.98 16.19
N SER A 2 11.03 -18.15 17.22
CA SER A 2 9.82 -18.15 18.04
C SER A 2 8.63 -17.62 17.22
N ASP A 3 7.44 -18.18 17.44
CA ASP A 3 6.21 -17.72 16.80
C ASP A 3 5.91 -16.26 17.18
N PRO A 4 5.82 -15.32 16.22
CA PRO A 4 5.56 -13.92 16.52
C PRO A 4 4.17 -13.67 17.13
N TRP A 5 3.24 -14.59 16.95
CA TRP A 5 1.87 -14.54 17.46
C TRP A 5 1.74 -14.94 18.95
N GLN A 6 2.86 -15.05 19.67
CA GLN A 6 2.84 -15.34 21.11
C GLN A 6 2.56 -14.10 21.98
N SER A 7 2.91 -12.90 21.51
CA SER A 7 2.62 -11.66 22.22
C SER A 7 2.32 -10.52 21.27
N LEU A 8 1.54 -9.54 21.73
CA LEU A 8 1.22 -8.34 20.95
C LEU A 8 2.47 -7.53 20.58
N GLY A 9 3.47 -7.50 21.46
CA GLY A 9 4.73 -6.76 21.21
C GLY A 9 5.55 -7.40 20.09
N THR A 10 5.75 -8.73 20.12
CA THR A 10 6.46 -9.48 19.09
C THR A 10 5.71 -9.44 17.76
N LEU A 11 4.37 -9.56 17.80
CA LEU A 11 3.54 -9.48 16.60
C LEU A 11 3.65 -8.10 15.93
N ARG A 12 3.54 -7.01 16.68
CA ARG A 12 3.68 -5.65 16.11
C ARG A 12 5.04 -5.45 15.44
N ALA A 13 6.11 -5.88 16.08
CA ALA A 13 7.46 -5.81 15.50
C ALA A 13 7.57 -6.65 14.23
N HIS A 14 7.02 -7.86 14.22
CA HIS A 14 6.94 -8.76 13.06
C HIS A 14 6.21 -8.09 11.89
N LEU A 15 5.03 -7.52 12.12
CA LEU A 15 4.22 -6.89 11.06
C LEU A 15 4.97 -5.71 10.41
N TRP A 16 5.64 -4.86 11.20
CA TRP A 16 6.48 -3.78 10.66
C TRP A 16 7.68 -4.32 9.88
N ALA A 17 8.33 -5.37 10.35
CA ALA A 17 9.43 -6.03 9.63
C ALA A 17 8.95 -6.64 8.29
N ARG A 18 7.75 -7.24 8.27
CA ARG A 18 7.10 -7.74 7.05
C ARG A 18 6.85 -6.63 6.04
N LEU A 19 6.27 -5.52 6.46
CA LEU A 19 6.02 -4.35 5.61
C LEU A 19 7.34 -3.77 5.06
N ALA A 20 8.35 -3.60 5.91
CA ALA A 20 9.67 -3.10 5.48
C ALA A 20 10.33 -4.02 4.44
N ARG A 21 10.25 -5.35 4.65
CA ARG A 21 10.77 -6.34 3.70
C ARG A 21 10.00 -6.31 2.38
N GLY A 22 8.66 -6.24 2.41
CA GLY A 22 7.83 -6.11 1.21
C GLY A 22 8.13 -4.85 0.41
N ALA A 23 8.42 -3.73 1.08
CA ALA A 23 8.85 -2.52 0.39
C ALA A 23 10.23 -2.65 -0.28
N ALA A 24 11.13 -3.47 0.28
CA ALA A 24 12.51 -3.62 -0.18
C ALA A 24 12.70 -4.72 -1.23
N LYS A 25 11.93 -5.82 -1.17
CA LYS A 25 12.12 -7.01 -2.01
C LYS A 25 11.01 -7.14 -3.04
N ALA A 26 11.38 -7.33 -4.32
CA ALA A 26 10.43 -7.40 -5.42
C ALA A 26 9.56 -8.67 -5.43
N ASP A 27 10.09 -9.76 -4.89
CA ASP A 27 9.48 -11.08 -4.81
C ASP A 27 8.74 -11.36 -3.48
N ASP A 28 8.73 -10.40 -2.54
CA ASP A 28 8.03 -10.57 -1.27
C ASP A 28 6.52 -10.48 -1.47
N PRO A 29 5.69 -11.35 -0.83
CA PRO A 29 4.23 -11.28 -0.92
C PRO A 29 3.64 -9.92 -0.53
N PHE A 30 4.31 -9.17 0.37
CA PHE A 30 3.88 -7.82 0.77
C PHE A 30 4.38 -6.70 -0.17
N ARG A 31 5.06 -7.06 -1.27
CA ARG A 31 5.46 -6.09 -2.31
C ARG A 31 4.27 -5.41 -2.95
N PHE A 32 3.22 -6.16 -3.21
CA PHE A 32 1.98 -5.65 -3.76
C PHE A 32 0.86 -5.71 -2.73
N THR A 33 0.01 -4.71 -2.74
CA THR A 33 -1.11 -4.58 -1.81
C THR A 33 -2.34 -4.07 -2.53
N THR A 34 -3.51 -4.47 -2.05
CA THR A 34 -4.76 -3.85 -2.48
C THR A 34 -4.93 -2.51 -1.76
N LEU A 35 -4.94 -1.43 -2.53
CA LEU A 35 -5.33 -0.09 -2.05
C LEU A 35 -6.82 0.12 -2.28
N ALA A 36 -7.58 0.33 -1.22
CA ALA A 36 -8.97 0.73 -1.26
C ALA A 36 -9.12 2.22 -0.94
N THR A 37 -9.90 2.94 -1.76
CA THR A 37 -10.23 4.37 -1.62
C THR A 37 -11.71 4.59 -1.82
N LEU A 38 -12.24 5.71 -1.39
CA LEU A 38 -13.62 6.10 -1.65
C LEU A 38 -13.71 6.86 -2.97
N GLY A 39 -14.13 6.18 -4.04
CA GLY A 39 -14.39 6.75 -5.34
C GLY A 39 -15.69 7.57 -5.41
N ALA A 40 -16.08 8.00 -6.61
CA ALA A 40 -17.30 8.78 -6.81
C ALA A 40 -18.56 7.92 -6.60
N GLU A 41 -18.54 6.69 -7.10
CA GLU A 41 -19.65 5.75 -7.08
C GLU A 41 -19.60 4.77 -5.88
N GLY A 42 -18.59 4.89 -5.01
CA GLY A 42 -18.43 4.01 -3.86
C GLY A 42 -16.98 3.55 -3.66
N PRO A 43 -16.77 2.49 -2.86
CA PRO A 43 -15.43 1.94 -2.63
C PRO A 43 -14.82 1.38 -3.90
N GLU A 44 -13.57 1.76 -4.16
CA GLU A 44 -12.77 1.26 -5.28
C GLU A 44 -11.50 0.59 -4.75
N ALA A 45 -11.11 -0.55 -5.33
CA ALA A 45 -9.91 -1.28 -4.97
C ALA A 45 -9.02 -1.57 -6.20
N ARG A 46 -7.70 -1.52 -6.03
CA ARG A 46 -6.70 -1.87 -7.05
C ARG A 46 -5.39 -2.28 -6.42
N ILE A 47 -4.57 -3.01 -7.17
CA ILE A 47 -3.23 -3.38 -6.72
C ILE A 47 -2.28 -2.20 -6.92
N VAL A 48 -1.44 -1.95 -5.90
CA VAL A 48 -0.35 -0.97 -5.94
C VAL A 48 0.91 -1.58 -5.32
N GLY A 49 2.08 -1.05 -5.70
CA GLY A 49 3.34 -1.48 -5.10
C GLY A 49 3.64 -0.70 -3.81
N LEU A 50 3.89 -1.40 -2.71
CA LEU A 50 4.46 -0.80 -1.50
C LEU A 50 5.89 -0.34 -1.80
N ARG A 51 6.22 0.90 -1.47
CA ARG A 51 7.52 1.51 -1.76
C ARG A 51 8.35 1.78 -0.52
N ARG A 52 7.70 2.17 0.57
CA ARG A 52 8.34 2.37 1.88
C ARG A 52 7.37 1.98 2.99
N ALA A 53 7.93 1.45 4.08
CA ALA A 53 7.20 1.22 5.32
C ALA A 53 8.17 1.35 6.50
N GLY A 54 7.76 2.05 7.54
CA GLY A 54 8.53 2.26 8.76
C GLY A 54 8.16 3.56 9.47
N ALA A 55 8.59 3.70 10.70
CA ALA A 55 8.31 4.87 11.55
C ALA A 55 6.80 5.24 11.60
N GLY A 56 5.93 4.22 11.61
CA GLY A 56 4.49 4.44 11.66
C GLY A 56 3.85 4.86 10.33
N GLN A 57 4.59 4.87 9.22
CA GLN A 57 4.12 5.35 7.91
C GLN A 57 4.29 4.30 6.82
N VAL A 58 3.50 4.47 5.76
CA VAL A 58 3.61 3.70 4.51
C VAL A 58 3.60 4.66 3.32
N GLU A 59 4.19 4.22 2.20
CA GLU A 59 4.25 4.97 0.95
C GLU A 59 4.01 4.05 -0.24
N VAL A 60 3.15 4.50 -1.15
CA VAL A 60 2.95 3.93 -2.49
C VAL A 60 3.10 5.04 -3.54
N HIS A 61 3.39 4.68 -4.78
CA HIS A 61 3.53 5.64 -5.87
C HIS A 61 2.36 5.55 -6.85
N SER A 62 2.04 6.65 -7.51
CA SER A 62 0.99 6.72 -8.54
C SER A 62 1.29 7.79 -9.59
N ASP A 63 0.73 7.63 -10.78
CA ASP A 63 0.54 8.75 -11.69
C ASP A 63 -0.51 9.71 -11.10
N LEU A 64 -0.17 10.99 -11.03
CA LEU A 64 -0.98 12.04 -10.40
C LEU A 64 -2.34 12.28 -11.09
N ARG A 65 -2.52 11.77 -12.30
CA ARG A 65 -3.74 11.93 -13.11
C ARG A 65 -4.75 10.81 -12.89
N THR A 66 -4.43 9.81 -12.07
CA THR A 66 -5.31 8.65 -11.84
C THR A 66 -6.48 8.96 -10.92
N ALA A 67 -7.59 8.24 -11.09
CA ALA A 67 -8.80 8.38 -10.28
C ALA A 67 -8.53 8.20 -8.76
N LYS A 68 -7.62 7.28 -8.38
CA LYS A 68 -7.24 7.09 -6.96
C LYS A 68 -6.61 8.35 -6.34
N VAL A 69 -5.86 9.13 -7.12
CA VAL A 69 -5.26 10.39 -6.66
C VAL A 69 -6.36 11.45 -6.45
N THR A 70 -7.30 11.55 -7.38
CA THR A 70 -8.47 12.41 -7.24
C THR A 70 -9.29 12.03 -6.00
N ALA A 71 -9.54 10.74 -5.80
CA ALA A 71 -10.24 10.21 -4.63
C ALA A 71 -9.54 10.59 -3.31
N LEU A 72 -8.21 10.38 -3.22
CA LEU A 72 -7.43 10.68 -2.02
C LEU A 72 -7.30 12.18 -1.72
N ARG A 73 -7.32 13.04 -2.73
CA ARG A 73 -7.39 14.50 -2.52
C ARG A 73 -8.70 14.95 -1.92
N ARG A 74 -9.80 14.25 -2.24
CA ARG A 74 -11.14 14.50 -1.67
C ARG A 74 -11.28 13.89 -0.28
N ASP A 75 -10.86 12.65 -0.11
CA ASP A 75 -10.90 11.92 1.15
C ASP A 75 -9.60 11.12 1.32
N PRO A 76 -8.70 11.53 2.25
CA PRO A 76 -7.40 10.88 2.42
C PRO A 76 -7.48 9.52 3.13
N ARG A 77 -8.66 9.08 3.59
CA ARG A 77 -8.83 7.77 4.23
C ARG A 77 -8.71 6.66 3.20
N ALA A 78 -7.92 5.65 3.53
CA ALA A 78 -7.71 4.49 2.68
C ALA A 78 -7.44 3.25 3.52
N ALA A 79 -7.54 2.08 2.86
CA ALA A 79 -7.09 0.83 3.42
C ALA A 79 -6.07 0.17 2.50
N LEU A 80 -5.06 -0.47 3.10
CA LEU A 80 -4.13 -1.35 2.40
C LEU A 80 -4.33 -2.77 2.93
N LEU A 81 -4.53 -3.74 2.03
CA LEU A 81 -4.71 -5.14 2.37
C LEU A 81 -3.58 -5.96 1.78
N PHE A 82 -2.84 -6.65 2.64
CA PHE A 82 -1.77 -7.58 2.33
C PHE A 82 -2.21 -9.00 2.63
N TRP A 83 -1.73 -9.95 1.84
CA TRP A 83 -1.93 -11.37 2.02
C TRP A 83 -0.66 -12.14 1.67
N ASP A 84 -0.27 -13.03 2.55
CA ASP A 84 0.80 -13.99 2.31
C ASP A 84 0.22 -15.41 2.31
N PRO A 85 0.16 -16.08 1.15
CA PRO A 85 -0.40 -17.42 1.07
C PRO A 85 0.46 -18.49 1.77
N ASP A 86 1.77 -18.29 1.86
CA ASP A 86 2.68 -19.28 2.45
C ASP A 86 2.55 -19.31 3.97
N THR A 87 2.41 -18.16 4.60
CA THR A 87 2.21 -18.04 6.06
C THR A 87 0.75 -17.94 6.44
N GLN A 88 -0.16 -17.85 5.49
CA GLN A 88 -1.60 -17.62 5.69
C GLN A 88 -1.88 -16.42 6.61
N GLU A 89 -1.07 -15.37 6.43
CA GLU A 89 -1.15 -14.14 7.22
C GLU A 89 -1.79 -13.02 6.39
N GLN A 90 -2.85 -12.44 6.93
CA GLN A 90 -3.50 -11.23 6.39
C GLN A 90 -3.16 -10.03 7.27
N LEU A 91 -2.84 -8.92 6.64
CA LEU A 91 -2.69 -7.63 7.33
C LEU A 91 -3.49 -6.56 6.61
N ARG A 92 -4.43 -5.92 7.31
CA ARG A 92 -5.14 -4.75 6.84
C ARG A 92 -4.67 -3.52 7.62
N LEU A 93 -4.30 -2.47 6.90
CA LEU A 93 -3.95 -1.17 7.45
C LEU A 93 -5.07 -0.17 7.16
N SER A 94 -5.49 0.61 8.16
CA SER A 94 -6.23 1.84 7.94
C SER A 94 -5.23 3.00 7.97
N VAL A 95 -5.24 3.84 6.92
CA VAL A 95 -4.23 4.89 6.71
C VAL A 95 -4.91 6.21 6.30
N ARG A 96 -4.17 7.31 6.47
CA ARG A 96 -4.52 8.59 5.84
C ARG A 96 -3.40 8.98 4.89
N LEU A 97 -3.65 8.88 3.58
CA LEU A 97 -2.65 9.11 2.56
C LEU A 97 -2.74 10.55 2.04
N THR A 98 -1.65 11.28 2.16
CA THR A 98 -1.46 12.59 1.53
C THR A 98 -0.79 12.40 0.18
N VAL A 99 -1.27 13.12 -0.81
CA VAL A 99 -0.70 13.14 -2.17
C VAL A 99 0.36 14.23 -2.25
N PHE A 100 1.59 13.82 -2.51
CA PHE A 100 2.70 14.73 -2.78
C PHE A 100 3.09 14.66 -4.26
N PRO A 101 3.34 15.81 -4.90
CA PRO A 101 3.82 15.85 -6.27
C PRO A 101 5.25 15.29 -6.38
N ALA A 102 5.74 15.24 -7.60
CA ALA A 102 7.05 14.70 -7.93
C ALA A 102 8.16 15.19 -6.98
N ASP A 103 8.90 14.24 -6.47
CA ASP A 103 10.12 14.45 -5.69
C ASP A 103 11.30 13.97 -6.55
N PRO A 104 12.28 14.85 -6.85
CA PRO A 104 13.41 14.48 -7.71
C PRO A 104 14.21 13.27 -7.18
N SER A 105 14.38 13.15 -5.86
CA SER A 105 15.13 12.04 -5.25
C SER A 105 14.39 10.72 -5.39
N ARG A 106 13.06 10.73 -5.20
CA ARG A 106 12.22 9.55 -5.40
C ARG A 106 12.14 9.16 -6.87
N TRP A 107 12.02 10.16 -7.77
CA TRP A 107 12.05 9.90 -9.20
C TRP A 107 13.36 9.26 -9.64
N ALA A 108 14.50 9.77 -9.18
CA ALA A 108 15.82 9.22 -9.50
C ALA A 108 15.98 7.77 -9.02
N ALA A 109 15.35 7.40 -7.90
CA ALA A 109 15.40 6.04 -7.35
C ALA A 109 14.50 5.02 -8.08
N ILE A 110 13.62 5.47 -8.99
CA ILE A 110 12.78 4.57 -9.79
C ILE A 110 13.63 4.02 -10.95
N PRO A 111 13.69 2.68 -11.14
CA PRO A 111 14.34 2.09 -12.30
C PRO A 111 13.77 2.66 -13.62
N PRO A 112 14.61 2.88 -14.66
CA PRO A 112 14.18 3.51 -15.91
C PRO A 112 12.94 2.86 -16.54
N GLU A 113 12.88 1.53 -16.55
CA GLU A 113 11.77 0.74 -17.09
C GLU A 113 10.46 0.98 -16.31
N ALA A 114 10.54 1.17 -14.99
CA ALA A 114 9.38 1.45 -14.15
C ALA A 114 8.88 2.89 -14.26
N ARG A 115 9.72 3.84 -14.73
CA ARG A 115 9.32 5.24 -14.98
C ARG A 115 8.29 5.34 -16.11
N LEU A 116 8.25 4.38 -17.04
CA LEU A 116 7.24 4.30 -18.10
C LEU A 116 5.80 4.26 -17.55
N ASN A 117 5.61 3.83 -16.30
CA ASN A 117 4.29 3.82 -15.66
C ASN A 117 3.77 5.24 -15.31
N TYR A 118 4.60 6.27 -15.46
CA TYR A 118 4.26 7.68 -15.20
C TYR A 118 4.37 8.53 -16.47
N GLY A 119 4.10 7.95 -17.61
CA GLY A 119 4.27 8.60 -18.91
C GLY A 119 3.23 8.23 -19.94
N THR A 120 2.19 7.51 -19.55
CA THR A 120 1.14 7.04 -20.48
C THR A 120 0.35 8.25 -21.05
N ASP A 121 0.16 8.26 -22.36
CA ASP A 121 -0.67 9.24 -23.06
C ASP A 121 -1.58 8.50 -24.08
N PRO A 122 -2.89 8.76 -24.02
CA PRO A 122 -3.63 9.65 -23.12
C PRO A 122 -3.55 9.24 -21.65
N ALA A 123 -4.03 10.12 -20.76
CA ALA A 123 -3.96 9.93 -19.30
C ALA A 123 -4.63 8.62 -18.84
N PRO A 124 -4.17 8.01 -17.75
CA PRO A 124 -4.80 6.78 -17.23
C PRO A 124 -6.29 6.96 -16.96
N GLY A 125 -7.11 6.01 -17.49
CA GLY A 125 -8.58 6.04 -17.38
C GLY A 125 -9.29 6.78 -18.52
N THR A 126 -8.56 7.39 -19.46
CA THR A 126 -9.17 7.95 -20.66
C THR A 126 -9.64 6.84 -21.61
N PRO A 127 -10.88 6.87 -22.13
CA PRO A 127 -11.32 5.96 -23.16
C PRO A 127 -10.43 6.03 -24.40
N ILE A 128 -10.11 4.89 -24.98
CA ILE A 128 -9.31 4.77 -26.22
C ILE A 128 -9.95 3.72 -27.13
N ASP A 129 -9.84 3.91 -28.43
CA ASP A 129 -10.39 2.98 -29.42
C ASP A 129 -9.45 1.79 -29.67
N ASP A 130 -8.15 1.98 -29.44
CA ASP A 130 -7.12 0.99 -29.72
C ASP A 130 -6.02 1.04 -28.64
N PRO A 131 -5.82 -0.06 -27.86
CA PRO A 131 -4.81 -0.11 -26.83
C PRO A 131 -3.37 0.00 -27.35
N ASP A 132 -3.12 -0.35 -28.61
CA ASP A 132 -1.79 -0.30 -29.22
C ASP A 132 -1.37 1.15 -29.61
N ARG A 133 -2.30 2.09 -29.53
CA ARG A 133 -2.01 3.53 -29.79
C ARG A 133 -1.51 4.29 -28.57
N LEU A 134 -1.36 3.64 -27.44
CA LEU A 134 -0.79 4.27 -26.25
C LEU A 134 0.68 4.61 -26.44
N THR A 135 1.04 5.85 -26.12
CA THR A 135 2.44 6.23 -26.00
C THR A 135 2.87 6.22 -24.52
N ARG A 136 4.14 5.95 -24.25
CA ARG A 136 4.69 5.88 -22.90
C ARG A 136 6.03 6.62 -22.84
N THR A 137 5.97 7.89 -22.51
CA THR A 137 7.17 8.71 -22.32
C THR A 137 7.29 9.09 -20.85
N PRO A 138 8.35 8.66 -20.15
CA PRO A 138 8.53 8.97 -18.73
C PRO A 138 8.51 10.47 -18.47
N GLU A 139 7.67 10.92 -17.55
CA GLU A 139 7.54 12.32 -17.17
C GLU A 139 7.50 12.47 -15.65
N ALA A 140 8.55 13.04 -15.08
CA ALA A 140 8.69 13.18 -13.63
C ALA A 140 7.54 13.98 -13.00
N ALA A 141 7.01 14.99 -13.70
CA ALA A 141 5.90 15.80 -13.22
C ALA A 141 4.59 15.02 -13.03
N ARG A 142 4.46 13.84 -13.67
CA ARG A 142 3.30 12.94 -13.52
C ARG A 142 3.43 11.97 -12.34
N HIS A 143 4.64 11.81 -11.81
CA HIS A 143 4.89 10.95 -10.65
C HIS A 143 4.46 11.65 -9.37
N GLY A 144 3.77 10.91 -8.50
CA GLY A 144 3.43 11.34 -7.15
C GLY A 144 3.61 10.23 -6.12
N THR A 145 3.83 10.65 -4.88
CA THR A 145 3.87 9.76 -3.71
C THR A 145 2.60 9.92 -2.90
N LEU A 146 2.04 8.79 -2.49
CA LEU A 146 0.90 8.69 -1.60
C LEU A 146 1.45 8.14 -0.28
N THR A 147 1.65 8.99 0.71
CA THR A 147 2.28 8.62 1.97
C THR A 147 1.48 9.12 3.16
N GLY A 148 1.55 8.40 4.26
CA GLY A 148 0.89 8.82 5.48
C GLY A 148 0.93 7.81 6.61
N PRO A 149 0.42 8.21 7.78
CA PRO A 149 0.42 7.40 8.98
C PRO A 149 -0.50 6.19 8.87
N VAL A 150 -0.05 5.10 9.50
CA VAL A 150 -0.88 3.94 9.81
C VAL A 150 -1.62 4.24 11.11
N LEU A 151 -2.96 4.27 11.03
CA LEU A 151 -3.83 4.57 12.17
C LEU A 151 -4.32 3.31 12.86
N ARG A 152 -4.40 2.20 12.12
CA ARG A 152 -4.81 0.89 12.61
C ARG A 152 -4.14 -0.21 11.81
N MET A 153 -3.73 -1.26 12.50
CA MET A 153 -3.32 -2.54 11.93
C MET A 153 -4.31 -3.61 12.41
N ASP A 154 -4.80 -4.45 11.51
CA ASP A 154 -5.70 -5.56 11.79
C ASP A 154 -5.10 -6.80 11.14
N ALA A 155 -4.50 -7.65 11.95
CA ALA A 155 -3.78 -8.83 11.52
C ALA A 155 -4.55 -10.10 11.85
N VAL A 156 -4.57 -11.03 10.90
CA VAL A 156 -5.21 -12.36 11.06
C VAL A 156 -4.23 -13.43 10.62
N SER A 157 -4.07 -14.46 11.42
CA SER A 157 -3.39 -15.70 11.04
C SER A 157 -4.39 -16.84 10.91
N LEU A 158 -4.48 -17.42 9.72
CA LEU A 158 -5.27 -18.61 9.45
C LEU A 158 -4.47 -19.91 9.63
N ALA A 159 -3.15 -19.80 9.82
CA ALA A 159 -2.28 -20.94 10.07
C ALA A 159 -2.40 -21.49 11.49
N HIS A 160 -2.98 -20.75 12.43
CA HIS A 160 -3.20 -21.21 13.81
C HIS A 160 -4.56 -21.89 13.96
N ASP A 161 -4.63 -22.86 14.86
CA ASP A 161 -5.88 -23.50 15.30
C ASP A 161 -6.02 -23.33 16.82
N PRO A 162 -7.00 -22.55 17.33
CA PRO A 162 -7.89 -21.66 16.55
C PRO A 162 -7.15 -20.50 15.88
N HIS A 163 -7.74 -19.93 14.82
CA HIS A 163 -7.22 -18.76 14.16
C HIS A 163 -6.95 -17.63 15.16
N ARG A 164 -5.92 -16.82 14.88
CA ARG A 164 -5.55 -15.69 15.75
C ARG A 164 -5.79 -14.36 15.03
N ARG A 165 -6.30 -13.40 15.78
CA ARG A 165 -6.48 -12.03 15.27
C ARG A 165 -6.07 -11.02 16.32
N ALA A 166 -5.36 -9.99 15.89
CA ALA A 166 -4.96 -8.87 16.73
C ALA A 166 -5.22 -7.55 16.02
N VAL A 167 -5.63 -6.55 16.80
CA VAL A 167 -5.84 -5.18 16.32
C VAL A 167 -4.93 -4.25 17.10
N PHE A 168 -4.28 -3.31 16.39
CA PHE A 168 -3.44 -2.26 16.96
C PHE A 168 -4.02 -0.91 16.56
N GLU A 169 -4.31 -0.04 17.52
CA GLU A 169 -4.98 1.24 17.32
C GLU A 169 -4.37 2.36 18.17
N GLY A 170 -4.77 3.59 17.82
CA GLY A 170 -4.34 4.80 18.51
C GLY A 170 -2.93 5.27 18.12
N PRO A 171 -2.48 6.39 18.70
CA PRO A 171 -1.20 7.01 18.33
C PRO A 171 0.00 6.09 18.51
N ASP A 172 -0.04 5.24 19.53
CA ASP A 172 1.05 4.31 19.88
C ASP A 172 0.84 2.91 19.30
N LEU A 173 -0.21 2.70 18.50
CA LEU A 173 -0.63 1.38 17.99
C LEU A 173 -0.67 0.35 19.13
N ARG A 174 -1.47 0.59 20.14
CA ARG A 174 -1.69 -0.34 21.24
C ARG A 174 -2.47 -1.54 20.75
N GLY A 175 -1.98 -2.74 21.09
CA GLY A 175 -2.54 -4.00 20.62
C GLY A 175 -3.59 -4.59 21.56
N ALA A 176 -4.56 -5.29 20.97
CA ALA A 176 -5.50 -6.19 21.65
C ALA A 176 -5.73 -7.44 20.80
N TRP A 177 -5.86 -8.58 21.47
CA TRP A 177 -6.38 -9.78 20.83
C TRP A 177 -7.89 -9.64 20.66
N VAL A 178 -8.40 -10.05 19.50
CA VAL A 178 -9.84 -10.03 19.20
C VAL A 178 -10.25 -11.38 18.61
N ALA A 179 -11.52 -11.72 18.69
CA ALA A 179 -12.04 -12.91 18.02
C ALA A 179 -11.82 -12.79 16.49
N PRO A 180 -11.34 -13.86 15.83
CA PRO A 180 -11.10 -13.91 14.41
C PRO A 180 -12.37 -13.78 13.57
#